data_c0c9c8609c526a7415edde8f7281eab9
#
_entry.id   c0c9c8609c526a7415edde8f7281eab9
#
_cell.length_a   1.000
_cell.length_b   1.000
_cell.length_c   1.000
_cell.angle_alpha   90.00
_cell.angle_beta   90.00
_cell.angle_gamma   90.00
#
_symmetry.space_group_name_H-M   'P 1'
#
loop_
_entity.id
_entity.type
_entity.pdbx_description
1 polymer ?
#
loop_
_entity_poly.entity_id
_entity_poly.type
_entity_poly.pdbx_seq_one_letter_code
_entity_poly.pdbx_strand_id
1 'polypeptide(L)'
;MIPLYDAHQHFHFDPLTPHRTVIDADLRRLGLKRAAVNATNEEEWPVVAALAREYDWILPSHGVHPWDSGNRSAGWLAGLRSQLIADPRAAVGEIGLDRWIVDGIKPRDPRIAGIRIAPLAEQAEVFTAQLALAAELNRAASIHCVQAWGAMLGLLKKTARPARGFLLHGYAGPAEMIRSFTGLGAYYSFNVQLAEPRHASRLENFRAIPADRLLLETDAPTKAPPAEHNRFPLGPGPDDTPINHPGNIIVAYEMLAELRGVTLEALSVQVENNFLRLFL
;
A
#
# COMPACT_ATOMS: atom_id res chain seq x y z
N MET A 1 0.48 -17.13 -19.35
CA MET A 1 0.83 -15.94 -18.52
C MET A 1 -0.32 -15.74 -17.56
N ILE A 2 -0.06 -15.74 -16.25
CA ILE A 2 -1.08 -15.49 -15.23
C ILE A 2 -1.34 -13.98 -15.09
N PRO A 3 -2.57 -13.54 -14.79
CA PRO A 3 -2.84 -12.15 -14.46
C PRO A 3 -2.19 -11.78 -13.10
N LEU A 4 -1.46 -10.66 -13.05
CA LEU A 4 -0.85 -10.14 -11.83
C LEU A 4 -1.55 -8.84 -11.42
N TYR A 5 -1.66 -8.63 -10.12
CA TYR A 5 -2.19 -7.43 -9.48
C TYR A 5 -1.25 -7.00 -8.35
N ASP A 6 -0.97 -5.71 -8.25
CA ASP A 6 -0.18 -5.12 -7.17
C ASP A 6 -1.08 -4.17 -6.37
N ALA A 7 -1.35 -4.52 -5.12
CA ALA A 7 -2.31 -3.79 -4.31
C ALA A 7 -1.77 -2.50 -3.69
N HIS A 8 -0.45 -2.28 -3.71
CA HIS A 8 0.15 -1.08 -3.13
C HIS A 8 1.57 -0.84 -3.64
N GLN A 9 1.80 0.31 -4.28
CA GLN A 9 3.11 0.81 -4.67
C GLN A 9 3.11 2.32 -4.86
N HIS A 10 4.31 2.92 -5.06
CA HIS A 10 4.54 4.35 -5.27
C HIS A 10 5.31 4.59 -6.59
N PHE A 11 4.74 4.18 -7.72
CA PHE A 11 5.36 4.30 -9.05
C PHE A 11 5.75 5.73 -9.43
N HIS A 12 5.13 6.73 -8.79
CA HIS A 12 5.40 8.14 -9.00
C HIS A 12 6.69 8.64 -8.32
N PHE A 13 7.24 7.93 -7.34
CA PHE A 13 8.42 8.36 -6.61
C PHE A 13 9.67 8.49 -7.51
N ASP A 14 10.47 9.50 -7.22
CA ASP A 14 11.65 9.88 -8.01
C ASP A 14 12.63 8.75 -8.33
N PRO A 15 12.94 7.81 -7.42
CA PRO A 15 13.84 6.71 -7.73
C PRO A 15 13.40 5.84 -8.92
N LEU A 16 12.10 5.77 -9.23
CA LEU A 16 11.59 5.02 -10.37
C LEU A 16 11.51 5.86 -11.67
N THR A 17 11.57 7.18 -11.58
CA THR A 17 11.38 8.07 -12.72
C THR A 17 12.28 7.74 -13.92
N PRO A 18 13.61 7.54 -13.77
CA PRO A 18 14.48 7.21 -14.90
C PRO A 18 14.23 5.82 -15.49
N HIS A 19 13.50 4.96 -14.78
CA HIS A 19 13.30 3.57 -15.12
C HIS A 19 11.88 3.26 -15.62
N ARG A 20 10.94 4.23 -15.61
CA ARG A 20 9.51 3.98 -15.89
C ARG A 20 9.24 3.26 -17.20
N THR A 21 9.94 3.60 -18.28
CA THR A 21 9.76 2.96 -19.59
C THR A 21 10.13 1.47 -19.55
N VAL A 22 11.25 1.13 -18.91
CA VAL A 22 11.69 -0.27 -18.76
C VAL A 22 10.74 -1.02 -17.83
N ILE A 23 10.36 -0.41 -16.72
CA ILE A 23 9.40 -0.98 -15.77
C ILE A 23 8.06 -1.29 -16.44
N ASP A 24 7.49 -0.36 -17.22
CA ASP A 24 6.23 -0.60 -17.94
C ASP A 24 6.35 -1.80 -18.89
N ALA A 25 7.43 -1.88 -19.67
CA ALA A 25 7.66 -3.00 -20.57
C ALA A 25 7.77 -4.34 -19.82
N ASP A 26 8.47 -4.36 -18.68
CA ASP A 26 8.60 -5.54 -17.84
C ASP A 26 7.28 -5.96 -17.20
N LEU A 27 6.52 -5.01 -16.66
CA LEU A 27 5.21 -5.29 -16.05
C LEU A 27 4.21 -5.85 -17.07
N ARG A 28 4.17 -5.30 -18.29
CA ARG A 28 3.33 -5.82 -19.39
C ARG A 28 3.77 -7.24 -19.79
N ARG A 29 5.07 -7.49 -19.89
CA ARG A 29 5.63 -8.83 -20.20
C ARG A 29 5.30 -9.86 -19.10
N LEU A 30 5.26 -9.43 -17.84
CA LEU A 30 4.89 -10.28 -16.72
C LEU A 30 3.38 -10.55 -16.65
N GLY A 31 2.55 -9.73 -17.28
CA GLY A 31 1.09 -9.87 -17.29
C GLY A 31 0.39 -9.07 -16.20
N LEU A 32 1.03 -7.98 -15.70
CA LEU A 32 0.37 -7.07 -14.77
C LEU A 32 -0.92 -6.51 -15.40
N LYS A 33 -2.01 -6.60 -14.66
CA LYS A 33 -3.34 -6.09 -15.06
C LYS A 33 -3.63 -4.75 -14.42
N ARG A 34 -3.39 -4.62 -13.12
CA ARG A 34 -3.60 -3.37 -12.36
C ARG A 34 -2.59 -3.29 -11.20
N ALA A 35 -2.24 -2.05 -10.87
CA ALA A 35 -1.54 -1.72 -9.64
C ALA A 35 -2.15 -0.48 -8.99
N ALA A 36 -2.39 -0.52 -7.68
CA ALA A 36 -2.77 0.65 -6.91
C ALA A 36 -1.52 1.52 -6.63
N VAL A 37 -1.50 2.72 -7.20
CA VAL A 37 -0.40 3.67 -7.00
C VAL A 37 -0.85 4.75 -6.02
N ASN A 38 -0.23 4.75 -4.84
CA ASN A 38 -0.66 5.52 -3.69
C ASN A 38 0.17 6.79 -3.52
N ALA A 39 -0.47 7.96 -3.61
CA ALA A 39 0.13 9.23 -3.23
C ALA A 39 0.19 9.34 -1.70
N THR A 40 1.16 10.09 -1.18
CA THR A 40 1.35 10.29 0.27
C THR A 40 0.96 11.70 0.73
N ASN A 41 0.86 12.65 -0.18
CA ASN A 41 0.55 14.06 0.11
C ASN A 41 -0.16 14.75 -1.06
N GLU A 42 -0.57 16.01 -0.84
CA GLU A 42 -1.36 16.79 -1.80
C GLU A 42 -0.61 17.10 -3.10
N GLU A 43 0.73 17.27 -3.03
CA GLU A 43 1.54 17.62 -4.20
C GLU A 43 1.65 16.43 -5.17
N GLU A 44 1.55 15.21 -4.67
CA GLU A 44 1.63 13.98 -5.46
C GLU A 44 0.31 13.62 -6.16
N TRP A 45 -0.85 14.11 -5.68
CA TRP A 45 -2.14 13.76 -6.29
C TRP A 45 -2.20 14.04 -7.79
N PRO A 46 -1.83 15.24 -8.29
CA PRO A 46 -1.85 15.50 -9.73
C PRO A 46 -0.82 14.65 -10.49
N VAL A 47 0.30 14.27 -9.86
CA VAL A 47 1.32 13.41 -10.48
C VAL A 47 0.77 12.00 -10.67
N VAL A 48 0.17 11.41 -9.64
CA VAL A 48 -0.45 10.07 -9.71
C VAL A 48 -1.61 10.07 -10.71
N ALA A 49 -2.44 11.12 -10.71
CA ALA A 49 -3.52 11.27 -11.69
C ALA A 49 -3.01 11.38 -13.13
N ALA A 50 -1.86 12.03 -13.37
CA ALA A 50 -1.23 12.11 -14.69
C ALA A 50 -0.71 10.74 -15.14
N LEU A 51 0.00 10.02 -14.27
CA LEU A 51 0.49 8.68 -14.54
C LEU A 51 -0.65 7.69 -14.82
N ALA A 52 -1.78 7.80 -14.12
CA ALA A 52 -2.96 6.95 -14.37
C ALA A 52 -3.65 7.21 -15.72
N ARG A 53 -3.38 8.35 -16.37
CA ARG A 53 -3.79 8.62 -17.77
C ARG A 53 -2.79 8.07 -18.78
N GLU A 54 -1.51 8.02 -18.42
CA GLU A 54 -0.43 7.54 -19.29
C GLU A 54 -0.34 6.01 -19.29
N TYR A 55 -0.46 5.38 -18.10
CA TYR A 55 -0.31 3.94 -17.92
C TYR A 55 -1.67 3.33 -17.53
N ASP A 56 -2.25 2.56 -18.44
CA ASP A 56 -3.59 1.99 -18.32
C ASP A 56 -3.75 0.95 -17.18
N TRP A 57 -2.62 0.40 -16.69
CA TRP A 57 -2.59 -0.51 -15.55
C TRP A 57 -2.65 0.20 -14.20
N ILE A 58 -2.44 1.52 -14.12
CA ILE A 58 -2.47 2.27 -12.86
C ILE A 58 -3.91 2.51 -12.39
N LEU A 59 -4.17 2.13 -11.15
CA LEU A 59 -5.32 2.56 -10.37
C LEU A 59 -4.82 3.66 -9.43
N PRO A 60 -5.24 4.92 -9.61
CA PRO A 60 -4.79 6.00 -8.74
C PRO A 60 -5.36 5.86 -7.35
N SER A 61 -4.58 6.24 -6.34
CA SER A 61 -4.99 6.30 -4.94
C SER A 61 -4.46 7.58 -4.33
N HIS A 62 -5.36 8.39 -3.74
CA HIS A 62 -5.05 9.70 -3.22
C HIS A 62 -5.30 9.75 -1.72
N GLY A 63 -4.33 10.23 -0.96
CA GLY A 63 -4.43 10.35 0.48
C GLY A 63 -3.37 11.28 1.07
N VAL A 64 -3.44 11.47 2.39
CA VAL A 64 -2.42 12.12 3.19
C VAL A 64 -1.88 11.10 4.19
N HIS A 65 -0.64 10.70 3.97
CA HIS A 65 0.06 9.73 4.78
C HIS A 65 0.32 10.27 6.20
N PRO A 66 0.44 9.43 7.23
CA PRO A 66 0.77 9.87 8.59
C PRO A 66 1.98 10.80 8.69
N TRP A 67 3.00 10.61 7.87
CA TRP A 67 4.20 11.44 7.84
C TRP A 67 3.92 12.86 7.36
N ASP A 68 2.95 13.02 6.43
CA ASP A 68 2.58 14.29 5.84
C ASP A 68 1.39 14.97 6.55
N SER A 69 0.75 14.28 7.48
CA SER A 69 -0.42 14.78 8.23
C SER A 69 -0.16 16.14 8.88
N GLY A 70 1.09 16.39 9.31
CA GLY A 70 1.50 17.65 9.91
C GLY A 70 1.65 18.81 8.94
N ASN A 71 1.81 18.54 7.64
CA ASN A 71 2.11 19.55 6.62
C ASN A 71 0.94 19.79 5.65
N ARG A 72 -0.19 19.11 5.87
CA ARG A 72 -1.38 19.28 5.04
C ARG A 72 -1.89 20.73 5.00
N SER A 73 -2.42 21.16 3.88
CA SER A 73 -3.02 22.48 3.73
C SER A 73 -4.35 22.58 4.50
N ALA A 74 -4.86 23.80 4.70
CA ALA A 74 -6.18 24.00 5.31
C ALA A 74 -7.33 23.41 4.46
N GLY A 75 -7.14 23.32 3.13
CA GLY A 75 -8.13 22.83 2.17
C GLY A 75 -7.99 21.36 1.78
N TRP A 76 -7.08 20.61 2.39
CA TRP A 76 -6.69 19.27 1.98
C TRP A 76 -7.84 18.28 1.78
N LEU A 77 -8.84 18.28 2.67
CA LEU A 77 -9.96 17.33 2.59
C LEU A 77 -10.90 17.63 1.43
N ALA A 78 -11.13 18.91 1.15
CA ALA A 78 -11.90 19.35 -0.02
C ALA A 78 -11.14 19.04 -1.32
N GLY A 79 -9.81 19.23 -1.32
CA GLY A 79 -8.93 18.84 -2.41
C GLY A 79 -8.98 17.33 -2.69
N LEU A 80 -8.86 16.50 -1.65
CA LEU A 80 -8.97 15.05 -1.75
C LEU A 80 -10.32 14.63 -2.34
N ARG A 81 -11.42 15.20 -1.84
CA ARG A 81 -12.78 14.96 -2.38
C ARG A 81 -12.83 15.26 -3.87
N SER A 82 -12.25 16.39 -4.30
CA SER A 82 -12.24 16.80 -5.70
C SER A 82 -11.48 15.78 -6.57
N GLN A 83 -10.34 15.28 -6.13
CA GLN A 83 -9.61 14.22 -6.84
C GLN A 83 -10.44 12.93 -6.99
N LEU A 84 -11.11 12.50 -5.92
CA LEU A 84 -11.93 11.29 -5.92
C LEU A 84 -13.19 11.39 -6.79
N ILE A 85 -13.73 12.62 -6.93
CA ILE A 85 -14.87 12.88 -7.84
C ILE A 85 -14.40 12.92 -9.29
N ALA A 86 -13.22 13.49 -9.55
CA ALA A 86 -12.67 13.62 -10.90
C ALA A 86 -12.32 12.25 -11.53
N ASP A 87 -11.86 11.27 -10.74
CA ASP A 87 -11.66 9.89 -11.19
C ASP A 87 -12.47 8.91 -10.32
N PRO A 88 -13.60 8.40 -10.84
CA PRO A 88 -14.43 7.43 -10.12
C PRO A 88 -13.72 6.10 -9.80
N ARG A 89 -12.58 5.80 -10.41
CA ARG A 89 -11.77 4.61 -10.11
C ARG A 89 -10.85 4.82 -8.92
N ALA A 90 -10.54 6.08 -8.57
CA ALA A 90 -9.55 6.40 -7.56
C ALA A 90 -9.91 5.81 -6.18
N ALA A 91 -8.92 5.19 -5.55
CA ALA A 91 -8.97 4.76 -4.16
C ALA A 91 -8.54 5.89 -3.21
N VAL A 92 -8.73 5.69 -1.91
CA VAL A 92 -8.22 6.58 -0.86
C VAL A 92 -6.98 5.93 -0.22
N GLY A 93 -5.83 6.55 -0.41
CA GLY A 93 -4.55 6.05 0.11
C GLY A 93 -3.36 6.81 -0.47
N GLU A 94 -2.25 6.79 0.25
CA GLU A 94 -2.02 6.06 1.49
C GLU A 94 -2.48 6.88 2.70
N ILE A 95 -3.21 6.26 3.62
CA ILE A 95 -3.72 6.90 4.84
C ILE A 95 -3.41 6.03 6.06
N GLY A 96 -3.39 6.56 7.27
CA GLY A 96 -3.20 5.67 8.41
C GLY A 96 -2.57 6.27 9.65
N LEU A 97 -1.84 5.40 10.39
CA LEU A 97 -1.15 5.76 11.63
C LEU A 97 0.28 5.21 11.62
N ASP A 98 1.22 6.06 11.98
CA ASP A 98 2.61 5.67 12.20
C ASP A 98 3.11 6.21 13.56
N ARG A 99 3.18 5.33 14.56
CA ARG A 99 3.75 5.68 15.86
C ARG A 99 5.26 5.75 15.80
N TRP A 100 5.90 4.98 14.91
CA TRP A 100 7.35 4.98 14.83
C TRP A 100 7.93 6.33 14.44
N ILE A 101 7.26 7.08 13.56
CA ILE A 101 7.72 8.44 13.21
C ILE A 101 7.62 9.40 14.40
N VAL A 102 6.70 9.16 15.35
CA VAL A 102 6.55 10.00 16.55
C VAL A 102 7.60 9.66 17.60
N ASP A 103 7.73 8.36 17.90
CA ASP A 103 8.47 7.90 19.09
C ASP A 103 9.81 7.25 18.75
N GLY A 104 10.02 6.76 17.52
CA GLY A 104 11.16 5.92 17.14
C GLY A 104 12.15 6.56 16.18
N ILE A 105 11.76 7.59 15.42
CA ILE A 105 12.65 8.23 14.47
C ILE A 105 13.68 9.11 15.17
N LYS A 106 14.91 9.14 14.65
CA LYS A 106 15.95 10.02 15.20
C LYS A 106 15.70 11.47 14.75
N PRO A 107 15.92 12.49 15.63
CA PRO A 107 15.60 13.90 15.30
C PRO A 107 16.33 14.51 14.09
N ARG A 108 17.40 13.87 13.62
CA ARG A 108 18.19 14.32 12.45
C ARG A 108 18.14 13.32 11.30
N ASP A 109 17.13 12.48 11.28
CA ASP A 109 16.94 11.55 10.17
C ASP A 109 16.62 12.35 8.89
N PRO A 110 17.36 12.14 7.78
CA PRO A 110 17.16 12.91 6.55
C PRO A 110 15.76 12.73 5.96
N ARG A 111 15.09 11.63 6.25
CA ARG A 111 13.73 11.34 5.75
C ARG A 111 12.66 12.28 6.31
N ILE A 112 12.93 12.96 7.41
CA ILE A 112 12.01 13.93 8.03
C ILE A 112 12.47 15.38 7.86
N ALA A 113 13.46 15.64 6.99
CA ALA A 113 13.91 17.00 6.73
C ALA A 113 12.75 17.83 6.16
N GLY A 114 12.40 18.93 6.84
CA GLY A 114 11.29 19.80 6.45
C GLY A 114 9.89 19.30 6.82
N ILE A 115 9.77 18.12 7.42
CA ILE A 115 8.49 17.55 7.84
C ILE A 115 8.16 17.95 9.29
N ARG A 116 6.97 18.50 9.52
CA ARG A 116 6.38 18.64 10.85
C ARG A 116 5.70 17.31 11.24
N ILE A 117 6.30 16.60 12.16
CA ILE A 117 5.73 15.34 12.64
C ILE A 117 4.43 15.61 13.41
N ALA A 118 3.32 15.07 12.91
CA ALA A 118 2.02 15.13 13.60
C ALA A 118 2.01 14.14 14.78
N PRO A 119 1.57 14.56 15.99
CA PRO A 119 1.29 13.64 17.07
C PRO A 119 0.26 12.57 16.65
N LEU A 120 0.27 11.40 17.31
CA LEU A 120 -0.62 10.29 16.95
C LEU A 120 -2.11 10.68 16.99
N ALA A 121 -2.51 11.59 17.87
CA ALA A 121 -3.88 12.11 17.95
C ALA A 121 -4.26 12.88 16.66
N GLU A 122 -3.37 13.72 16.16
CA GLU A 122 -3.58 14.46 14.90
C GLU A 122 -3.58 13.53 13.69
N GLN A 123 -2.69 12.53 13.65
CA GLN A 123 -2.73 11.48 12.63
C GLN A 123 -4.10 10.75 12.64
N ALA A 124 -4.64 10.46 13.83
CA ALA A 124 -5.95 9.80 13.98
C ALA A 124 -7.11 10.67 13.46
N GLU A 125 -7.07 11.97 13.67
CA GLU A 125 -8.06 12.90 13.12
C GLU A 125 -8.01 12.92 11.58
N VAL A 126 -6.81 13.03 11.00
CA VAL A 126 -6.61 13.02 9.55
C VAL A 126 -7.04 11.68 8.94
N PHE A 127 -6.64 10.57 9.56
CA PHE A 127 -7.04 9.23 9.14
C PHE A 127 -8.56 9.04 9.14
N THR A 128 -9.24 9.41 10.24
CA THR A 128 -10.69 9.22 10.35
C THR A 128 -11.48 10.06 9.37
N ALA A 129 -11.03 11.28 9.08
CA ALA A 129 -11.64 12.13 8.06
C ALA A 129 -11.55 11.51 6.65
N GLN A 130 -10.39 10.98 6.28
CA GLN A 130 -10.17 10.31 5.01
C GLN A 130 -10.96 8.99 4.90
N LEU A 131 -10.98 8.20 5.97
CA LEU A 131 -11.74 6.96 5.99
C LEU A 131 -13.25 7.20 5.88
N ALA A 132 -13.77 8.25 6.53
CA ALA A 132 -15.17 8.66 6.41
C ALA A 132 -15.51 9.09 4.99
N LEU A 133 -14.61 9.83 4.32
CA LEU A 133 -14.78 10.23 2.92
C LEU A 133 -14.74 9.00 1.99
N ALA A 134 -13.83 8.04 2.26
CA ALA A 134 -13.78 6.76 1.53
C ALA A 134 -15.09 5.98 1.67
N ALA A 135 -15.67 5.97 2.88
CA ALA A 135 -16.96 5.31 3.14
C ALA A 135 -18.11 6.01 2.41
N GLU A 136 -18.16 7.35 2.46
CA GLU A 136 -19.19 8.17 1.80
C GLU A 136 -19.23 7.92 0.29
N LEU A 137 -18.04 7.87 -0.35
CA LEU A 137 -17.90 7.69 -1.78
C LEU A 137 -17.79 6.21 -2.19
N ASN A 138 -17.83 5.29 -1.22
CA ASN A 138 -17.61 3.84 -1.39
C ASN A 138 -16.32 3.53 -2.17
N ARG A 139 -15.20 4.16 -1.79
CA ARG A 139 -13.87 3.94 -2.36
C ARG A 139 -13.09 2.97 -1.49
N ALA A 140 -12.29 2.09 -2.11
CA ALA A 140 -11.31 1.31 -1.36
C ALA A 140 -10.38 2.25 -0.57
N ALA A 141 -9.93 1.82 0.61
CA ALA A 141 -8.93 2.55 1.37
C ALA A 141 -7.66 1.69 1.51
N SER A 142 -6.47 2.26 1.22
CA SER A 142 -5.18 1.63 1.49
C SER A 142 -4.58 2.24 2.76
N ILE A 143 -4.42 1.40 3.80
CA ILE A 143 -4.15 1.84 5.16
C ILE A 143 -2.77 1.40 5.62
N HIS A 144 -1.95 2.40 5.96
CA HIS A 144 -0.68 2.27 6.65
C HIS A 144 -0.87 2.10 8.15
N CYS A 145 -0.16 1.16 8.75
CA CYS A 145 -0.16 1.03 10.21
C CYS A 145 1.18 0.52 10.74
N VAL A 146 1.94 1.40 11.40
CA VAL A 146 3.21 1.03 12.05
C VAL A 146 3.12 1.31 13.54
N GLN A 147 3.33 0.24 14.35
CA GLN A 147 3.34 0.27 15.83
C GLN A 147 2.10 0.92 16.48
N ALA A 148 0.94 0.95 15.77
CA ALA A 148 -0.30 1.58 16.24
C ALA A 148 -1.53 0.67 16.13
N TRP A 149 -1.36 -0.66 16.05
CA TRP A 149 -2.44 -1.62 15.74
C TRP A 149 -3.64 -1.56 16.66
N GLY A 150 -3.42 -1.35 17.96
CA GLY A 150 -4.52 -1.21 18.93
C GLY A 150 -5.34 0.06 18.71
N ALA A 151 -4.66 1.19 18.45
CA ALA A 151 -5.32 2.46 18.11
C ALA A 151 -6.07 2.35 16.78
N MET A 152 -5.43 1.76 15.75
CA MET A 152 -6.05 1.51 14.44
C MET A 152 -7.34 0.68 14.57
N LEU A 153 -7.32 -0.42 15.31
CA LEU A 153 -8.50 -1.24 15.53
C LEU A 153 -9.63 -0.46 16.24
N GLY A 154 -9.25 0.35 17.25
CA GLY A 154 -10.19 1.20 17.97
C GLY A 154 -10.87 2.25 17.07
N LEU A 155 -10.12 2.89 16.17
CA LEU A 155 -10.64 3.86 15.23
C LEU A 155 -11.52 3.20 14.16
N LEU A 156 -11.08 2.09 13.58
CA LEU A 156 -11.85 1.33 12.60
C LEU A 156 -13.21 0.84 13.13
N LYS A 157 -13.30 0.52 14.42
CA LYS A 157 -14.58 0.15 15.06
C LYS A 157 -15.56 1.32 15.18
N LYS A 158 -15.07 2.54 15.30
CA LYS A 158 -15.85 3.75 15.56
C LYS A 158 -16.16 4.59 14.33
N THR A 159 -15.37 4.45 13.26
CA THR A 159 -15.47 5.25 12.05
C THR A 159 -16.22 4.48 10.96
N ALA A 160 -17.03 5.16 10.15
CA ALA A 160 -17.62 4.59 8.96
C ALA A 160 -16.52 4.07 8.01
N ARG A 161 -16.75 2.91 7.41
CA ARG A 161 -15.80 2.23 6.51
C ARG A 161 -16.48 1.98 5.16
N PRO A 162 -15.72 1.96 4.05
CA PRO A 162 -16.25 1.59 2.73
C PRO A 162 -16.91 0.20 2.77
N ALA A 163 -18.06 0.04 2.15
CA ALA A 163 -18.76 -1.24 2.08
C ALA A 163 -17.93 -2.32 1.37
N ARG A 164 -17.09 -1.93 0.40
CA ARG A 164 -16.16 -2.84 -0.30
C ARG A 164 -14.98 -3.29 0.54
N GLY A 165 -14.72 -2.66 1.69
CA GLY A 165 -13.61 -2.96 2.58
C GLY A 165 -12.42 -2.01 2.43
N PHE A 166 -11.31 -2.38 3.06
CA PHE A 166 -10.06 -1.62 3.06
C PHE A 166 -8.86 -2.58 3.08
N LEU A 167 -7.72 -2.12 2.59
CA LEU A 167 -6.44 -2.82 2.63
C LEU A 167 -5.65 -2.36 3.85
N LEU A 168 -5.20 -3.29 4.68
CA LEU A 168 -4.07 -3.10 5.59
C LEU A 168 -2.81 -3.50 4.84
N HIS A 169 -2.15 -2.52 4.18
CA HIS A 169 -1.01 -2.83 3.35
C HIS A 169 0.19 -3.28 4.18
N GLY A 170 1.01 -4.17 3.62
CA GLY A 170 2.21 -4.68 4.29
C GLY A 170 1.95 -5.19 5.71
N TYR A 171 0.87 -5.94 5.93
CA TYR A 171 0.42 -6.29 7.27
C TYR A 171 1.52 -6.87 8.16
N ALA A 172 1.88 -6.13 9.19
CA ALA A 172 2.89 -6.49 10.18
C ALA A 172 2.34 -6.52 11.63
N GLY A 173 1.01 -6.57 11.75
CA GLY A 173 0.31 -6.59 13.04
C GLY A 173 0.31 -7.97 13.70
N PRO A 174 -0.21 -8.04 14.95
CA PRO A 174 -0.35 -9.28 15.69
C PRO A 174 -1.33 -10.26 15.04
N ALA A 175 -1.02 -11.58 15.09
CA ALA A 175 -1.87 -12.64 14.53
C ALA A 175 -3.28 -12.64 15.11
N GLU A 176 -3.39 -12.42 16.43
CA GLU A 176 -4.67 -12.39 17.16
C GLU A 176 -5.62 -11.27 16.72
N MET A 177 -5.10 -10.23 16.05
CA MET A 177 -5.93 -9.13 15.55
C MET A 177 -6.51 -9.41 14.16
N ILE A 178 -6.01 -10.40 13.41
CA ILE A 178 -6.46 -10.73 12.05
C ILE A 178 -7.98 -10.95 12.04
N ARG A 179 -8.50 -11.78 12.95
CA ARG A 179 -9.95 -12.05 13.03
C ARG A 179 -10.78 -10.78 13.23
N SER A 180 -10.32 -9.88 14.09
CA SER A 180 -11.01 -8.63 14.37
C SER A 180 -11.01 -7.69 13.16
N PHE A 181 -9.88 -7.51 12.51
CA PHE A 181 -9.77 -6.68 11.30
C PHE A 181 -10.55 -7.28 10.12
N THR A 182 -10.48 -8.61 9.94
CA THR A 182 -11.25 -9.31 8.90
C THR A 182 -12.76 -9.09 9.09
N GLY A 183 -13.26 -9.17 10.32
CA GLY A 183 -14.66 -8.88 10.66
C GLY A 183 -15.08 -7.43 10.39
N LEU A 184 -14.13 -6.50 10.26
CA LEU A 184 -14.35 -5.11 9.87
C LEU A 184 -14.24 -4.87 8.35
N GLY A 185 -13.89 -5.89 7.56
CA GLY A 185 -13.77 -5.80 6.11
C GLY A 185 -12.33 -5.64 5.60
N ALA A 186 -11.32 -5.95 6.42
CA ALA A 186 -9.92 -5.83 6.03
C ALA A 186 -9.52 -6.87 4.96
N TYR A 187 -8.67 -6.41 4.03
CA TYR A 187 -7.78 -7.20 3.17
C TYR A 187 -6.35 -6.98 3.65
N TYR A 188 -5.45 -7.88 3.27
CA TYR A 188 -4.07 -7.87 3.72
C TYR A 188 -3.14 -8.14 2.54
N SER A 189 -2.12 -7.33 2.34
CA SER A 189 -1.15 -7.55 1.28
C SER A 189 0.16 -8.11 1.80
N PHE A 190 0.68 -9.07 1.04
CA PHE A 190 1.95 -9.72 1.25
C PHE A 190 3.00 -9.07 0.35
N ASN A 191 4.22 -8.82 0.86
CA ASN A 191 5.37 -8.38 0.08
C ASN A 191 6.61 -9.25 0.35
N VAL A 192 7.57 -9.21 -0.58
CA VAL A 192 8.76 -10.08 -0.56
C VAL A 192 9.71 -9.77 0.60
N GLN A 193 9.68 -8.56 1.19
CA GLN A 193 10.51 -8.25 2.35
C GLN A 193 10.25 -9.20 3.54
N LEU A 194 9.05 -9.80 3.60
CA LEU A 194 8.72 -10.79 4.63
C LEU A 194 9.55 -12.09 4.52
N ALA A 195 10.28 -12.30 3.42
CA ALA A 195 11.26 -13.38 3.29
C ALA A 195 12.48 -13.23 4.21
N GLU A 196 12.77 -12.02 4.67
CA GLU A 196 13.87 -11.82 5.59
C GLU A 196 13.65 -12.60 6.90
N PRO A 197 14.68 -13.32 7.42
CA PRO A 197 14.56 -14.15 8.62
C PRO A 197 13.99 -13.42 9.85
N ARG A 198 14.28 -12.12 9.98
CA ARG A 198 13.76 -11.28 11.06
C ARG A 198 12.22 -11.11 11.02
N HIS A 199 11.57 -11.46 9.90
CA HIS A 199 10.13 -11.35 9.70
C HIS A 199 9.40 -12.70 9.73
N ALA A 200 10.06 -13.81 10.10
CA ALA A 200 9.48 -15.16 10.09
C ALA A 200 8.13 -15.26 10.82
N SER A 201 7.99 -14.61 11.98
CA SER A 201 6.72 -14.61 12.71
C SER A 201 5.59 -13.88 11.97
N ARG A 202 5.91 -12.85 11.19
CA ARG A 202 4.95 -12.12 10.36
C ARG A 202 4.56 -12.92 9.12
N LEU A 203 5.51 -13.66 8.56
CA LEU A 203 5.27 -14.57 7.45
C LEU A 203 4.20 -15.61 7.81
N GLU A 204 4.26 -16.18 9.03
CA GLU A 204 3.28 -17.14 9.52
C GLU A 204 1.84 -16.56 9.60
N ASN A 205 1.68 -15.25 9.81
CA ASN A 205 0.36 -14.63 9.78
C ASN A 205 -0.35 -14.85 8.45
N PHE A 206 0.40 -14.87 7.33
CA PHE A 206 -0.15 -15.07 6.00
C PHE A 206 -0.63 -16.51 5.73
N ARG A 207 -0.31 -17.47 6.58
CA ARG A 207 -0.96 -18.80 6.59
C ARG A 207 -2.38 -18.75 7.17
N ALA A 208 -2.62 -17.88 8.15
CA ALA A 208 -3.88 -17.78 8.88
C ALA A 208 -4.90 -16.81 8.26
N ILE A 209 -4.45 -15.86 7.43
CA ILE A 209 -5.34 -14.91 6.76
C ILE A 209 -6.28 -15.65 5.81
N PRO A 210 -7.61 -15.40 5.81
CA PRO A 210 -8.55 -16.03 4.89
C PRO A 210 -8.17 -15.78 3.42
N ALA A 211 -8.25 -16.80 2.58
CA ALA A 211 -7.85 -16.72 1.17
C ALA A 211 -8.56 -15.59 0.41
N ASP A 212 -9.84 -15.35 0.73
CA ASP A 212 -10.66 -14.28 0.13
C ASP A 212 -10.33 -12.87 0.63
N ARG A 213 -9.28 -12.72 1.45
CA ARG A 213 -8.78 -11.47 2.01
C ARG A 213 -7.29 -11.21 1.71
N LEU A 214 -6.65 -12.13 0.98
CA LEU A 214 -5.24 -12.00 0.61
C LEU A 214 -5.07 -11.18 -0.67
N LEU A 215 -4.12 -10.27 -0.63
CA LEU A 215 -3.59 -9.51 -1.76
C LEU A 215 -2.06 -9.58 -1.73
N LEU A 216 -1.43 -9.07 -2.79
CA LEU A 216 0.02 -8.93 -2.89
C LEU A 216 0.37 -7.49 -3.24
N GLU A 217 1.56 -7.09 -2.85
CA GLU A 217 2.09 -5.77 -3.13
C GLU A 217 3.60 -5.81 -3.34
N THR A 218 4.14 -4.77 -3.96
CA THR A 218 5.59 -4.53 -3.98
C THR A 218 6.02 -3.50 -2.96
N ASP A 219 5.19 -2.51 -2.69
CA ASP A 219 5.55 -1.28 -1.97
C ASP A 219 6.77 -0.58 -2.62
N ALA A 220 6.91 -0.75 -3.96
CA ALA A 220 8.01 -0.17 -4.72
C ALA A 220 7.90 1.38 -4.74
N PRO A 221 9.03 2.10 -4.68
CA PRO A 221 10.44 1.68 -4.72
C PRO A 221 11.02 1.20 -3.38
N THR A 222 10.23 1.25 -2.31
CA THR A 222 10.65 0.79 -0.98
C THR A 222 10.57 -0.74 -0.88
N LYS A 223 10.90 -1.31 0.27
CA LYS A 223 10.77 -2.75 0.54
C LYS A 223 11.45 -3.64 -0.50
N ALA A 224 12.64 -3.24 -0.98
CA ALA A 224 13.42 -4.08 -1.88
C ALA A 224 13.56 -5.50 -1.29
N PRO A 225 13.35 -6.56 -2.10
CA PRO A 225 13.53 -7.92 -1.64
C PRO A 225 14.99 -8.20 -1.28
N PRO A 226 15.26 -9.21 -0.43
CA PRO A 226 16.61 -9.75 -0.26
C PRO A 226 17.26 -10.06 -1.61
N ALA A 227 18.58 -9.92 -1.71
CA ALA A 227 19.30 -10.03 -2.99
C ALA A 227 19.00 -11.34 -3.75
N GLU A 228 18.87 -12.46 -3.04
CA GLU A 228 18.53 -13.76 -3.58
C GLU A 228 17.12 -13.85 -4.18
N HIS A 229 16.25 -12.94 -3.82
CA HIS A 229 14.88 -12.86 -4.32
C HIS A 229 14.66 -11.68 -5.28
N ASN A 230 15.68 -10.83 -5.47
CA ASN A 230 15.56 -9.67 -6.37
C ASN A 230 15.80 -10.07 -7.83
N ARG A 231 14.72 -10.32 -8.57
CA ARG A 231 14.79 -10.69 -10.00
C ARG A 231 14.90 -9.52 -10.96
N PHE A 232 14.61 -8.34 -10.50
CA PHE A 232 14.61 -7.11 -11.30
C PHE A 232 15.49 -6.07 -10.61
N PRO A 233 16.82 -6.27 -10.57
CA PRO A 233 17.69 -5.32 -9.90
C PRO A 233 17.71 -3.99 -10.65
N LEU A 234 17.44 -2.90 -9.94
CA LEU A 234 17.75 -1.55 -10.34
C LEU A 234 19.07 -1.12 -9.70
N GLY A 235 19.70 -0.12 -10.26
CA GLY A 235 20.87 0.50 -9.63
C GLY A 235 20.53 1.02 -8.22
N PRO A 236 21.53 1.33 -7.39
CA PRO A 236 21.29 1.86 -6.07
C PRO A 236 20.56 3.19 -6.16
N GLY A 237 19.64 3.42 -5.24
CA GLY A 237 18.98 4.70 -5.04
C GLY A 237 19.88 5.70 -4.29
N PRO A 238 19.31 6.84 -3.89
CA PRO A 238 19.98 7.76 -2.99
C PRO A 238 20.48 7.02 -1.75
N ASP A 239 21.67 7.39 -1.27
CA ASP A 239 22.30 6.78 -0.09
C ASP A 239 22.57 5.26 -0.20
N ASP A 240 22.84 4.77 -1.42
CA ASP A 240 23.07 3.34 -1.71
C ASP A 240 21.93 2.40 -1.27
N THR A 241 20.74 2.93 -1.05
CA THR A 241 19.57 2.09 -0.71
C THR A 241 19.10 1.30 -1.92
N PRO A 242 18.81 -0.01 -1.78
CA PRO A 242 18.25 -0.79 -2.86
C PRO A 242 16.88 -0.25 -3.30
N ILE A 243 16.69 -0.07 -4.60
CA ILE A 243 15.40 0.29 -5.20
C ILE A 243 14.64 -0.99 -5.52
N ASN A 244 13.42 -1.11 -5.01
CA ASN A 244 12.52 -2.19 -5.39
C ASN A 244 11.89 -1.91 -6.76
N HIS A 245 12.09 -2.81 -7.71
CA HIS A 245 11.43 -2.78 -9.01
C HIS A 245 10.04 -3.41 -8.90
N PRO A 246 8.94 -2.77 -9.37
CA PRO A 246 7.59 -3.34 -9.32
C PRO A 246 7.45 -4.73 -9.96
N GLY A 247 8.35 -5.12 -10.88
CA GLY A 247 8.41 -6.47 -11.45
C GLY A 247 8.65 -7.58 -10.43
N ASN A 248 9.19 -7.26 -9.25
CA ASN A 248 9.33 -8.22 -8.16
C ASN A 248 7.98 -8.70 -7.58
N ILE A 249 6.86 -8.17 -8.05
CA ILE A 249 5.53 -8.69 -7.72
C ILE A 249 5.40 -10.17 -8.03
N ILE A 250 6.00 -10.67 -9.11
CA ILE A 250 5.96 -12.10 -9.46
C ILE A 250 6.60 -12.97 -8.37
N VAL A 251 7.65 -12.48 -7.74
CA VAL A 251 8.31 -13.20 -6.62
C VAL A 251 7.38 -13.27 -5.41
N ALA A 252 6.64 -12.19 -5.12
CA ALA A 252 5.64 -12.21 -4.05
C ALA A 252 4.56 -13.27 -4.30
N TYR A 253 4.09 -13.41 -5.56
CA TYR A 253 3.13 -14.44 -5.94
C TYR A 253 3.68 -15.86 -5.72
N GLU A 254 4.90 -16.14 -6.18
CA GLU A 254 5.52 -17.45 -6.04
C GLU A 254 5.72 -17.82 -4.57
N MET A 255 6.25 -16.90 -3.78
CA MET A 255 6.48 -17.11 -2.34
C MET A 255 5.17 -17.33 -1.57
N LEU A 256 4.14 -16.55 -1.85
CA LEU A 256 2.85 -16.73 -1.17
C LEU A 256 2.17 -18.03 -1.63
N ALA A 257 2.28 -18.43 -2.90
CA ALA A 257 1.77 -19.71 -3.40
C ALA A 257 2.44 -20.90 -2.67
N GLU A 258 3.76 -20.87 -2.55
CA GLU A 258 4.53 -21.87 -1.79
C GLU A 258 4.12 -21.88 -0.31
N LEU A 259 4.08 -20.72 0.34
CA LEU A 259 3.67 -20.58 1.74
C LEU A 259 2.29 -21.17 2.01
N ARG A 260 1.35 -21.00 1.06
CA ARG A 260 -0.03 -21.46 1.15
C ARG A 260 -0.24 -22.88 0.64
N GLY A 261 0.76 -23.50 0.01
CA GLY A 261 0.66 -24.84 -0.59
C GLY A 261 -0.35 -24.90 -1.74
N VAL A 262 -0.45 -23.83 -2.54
CA VAL A 262 -1.35 -23.72 -3.71
C VAL A 262 -0.54 -23.50 -4.98
N THR A 263 -1.14 -23.77 -6.15
CA THR A 263 -0.46 -23.43 -7.40
C THR A 263 -0.47 -21.93 -7.65
N LEU A 264 0.49 -21.46 -8.43
CA LEU A 264 0.60 -20.05 -8.81
C LEU A 264 -0.65 -19.55 -9.54
N GLU A 265 -1.22 -20.39 -10.39
CA GLU A 265 -2.45 -20.10 -11.13
C GLU A 265 -3.66 -19.96 -10.19
N ALA A 266 -3.81 -20.86 -9.22
CA ALA A 266 -4.90 -20.79 -8.24
C ALA A 266 -4.79 -19.54 -7.39
N LEU A 267 -3.58 -19.18 -6.94
CA LEU A 267 -3.34 -17.95 -6.19
C LEU A 267 -3.65 -16.71 -7.05
N SER A 268 -3.21 -16.70 -8.32
CA SER A 268 -3.44 -15.57 -9.22
C SER A 268 -4.94 -15.31 -9.40
N VAL A 269 -5.74 -16.34 -9.66
CA VAL A 269 -7.22 -16.21 -9.77
C VAL A 269 -7.83 -15.71 -8.45
N GLN A 270 -7.35 -16.21 -7.31
CA GLN A 270 -7.83 -15.76 -6.01
C GLN A 270 -7.53 -14.28 -5.75
N VAL A 271 -6.31 -13.85 -6.07
CA VAL A 271 -5.87 -12.46 -5.90
C VAL A 271 -6.61 -11.53 -6.85
N GLU A 272 -6.81 -11.93 -8.11
CA GLU A 272 -7.63 -11.18 -9.06
C GLU A 272 -9.03 -10.93 -8.49
N ASN A 273 -9.72 -11.97 -8.05
CA ASN A 273 -11.06 -11.85 -7.47
C ASN A 273 -11.09 -10.92 -6.24
N ASN A 274 -10.06 -11.00 -5.40
CA ASN A 274 -9.94 -10.16 -4.21
C ASN A 274 -9.67 -8.71 -4.58
N PHE A 275 -8.76 -8.47 -5.54
CA PHE A 275 -8.41 -7.13 -6.02
C PHE A 275 -9.62 -6.45 -6.67
N LEU A 276 -10.31 -7.13 -7.58
CA LEU A 276 -11.51 -6.62 -8.24
C LEU A 276 -12.62 -6.29 -7.24
N ARG A 277 -12.84 -7.16 -6.24
CA ARG A 277 -13.83 -6.92 -5.19
C ARG A 277 -13.52 -5.71 -4.33
N LEU A 278 -12.24 -5.49 -4.00
CA LEU A 278 -11.84 -4.36 -3.17
C LEU A 278 -11.81 -3.06 -3.97
N PHE A 279 -11.16 -3.06 -5.13
CA PHE A 279 -10.80 -1.81 -5.81
C PHE A 279 -11.75 -1.42 -6.94
N LEU A 280 -12.45 -2.38 -7.57
CA LEU A 280 -13.29 -2.14 -8.76
C LEU A 280 -14.73 -2.58 -8.58
#